data_f1eaaf9cfee76a5875ec695849361709
#
_entry.id   f1eaaf9cfee76a5875ec695849361709
#
_cell.length_a   1.000
_cell.length_b   1.000
_cell.length_c   1.000
_cell.angle_alpha   90.00
_cell.angle_beta   90.00
_cell.angle_gamma   90.00
#
_symmetry.space_group_name_H-M   'P 1'
#
loop_
_entity.id
_entity.type
_entity.pdbx_description
1 polymer ?
#
loop_
_entity_poly.entity_id
_entity_poly.type
_entity_poly.pdbx_seq_one_letter_code
_entity_poly.pdbx_strand_id
1 'polypeptide(L)'
;MTVVKADAVVIGAGAGGLCAAARLSHAGLHTIVVDDKDRIGGRASTEQIDGFTVNIGAIAIELGGIFEETFNTVGAPLDIRTPEPASSFFIDGKLIDVGRGGWSLLLGQLTKQASRILEKFADARSGNLPDGRQSTEDWLKSYTSNASVHAIFRNLCAAIFACNANELPARAFLTYFTSKGAFKRFGFCPQGTIGVWNALGSAIKRNGDIWLSTPAVAIHTTDGRVEGVTVMRDGQRVRIDTDLVISNAGPKATVALGGEAAFPPAYVEQVRSGLRPAANIVINIASREPLISHPGIVTFGKTRRLCNMANLTATCPELAPPGWHLYVAYAVPIPALGDFNSDAEVELALMDLREQFPNFAQAKILSTRVMRDDWPAQRSCAGYDLPRETGIDGLWCVGDAVKQYGNGGTQACAETAKIVTDAILARRPRVPLAG
;
A
#
# COMPACT_ATOMS: atom_id res chain seq x y z
N MET A 1 -30.34 18.97 11.08
CA MET A 1 -29.01 18.37 10.84
C MET A 1 -28.21 18.49 12.13
N THR A 2 -27.75 17.38 12.68
CA THR A 2 -26.92 17.38 13.88
C THR A 2 -25.55 17.99 13.58
N VAL A 3 -25.05 18.81 14.50
CA VAL A 3 -23.72 19.44 14.38
C VAL A 3 -22.83 18.93 15.50
N VAL A 4 -21.61 18.49 15.16
CA VAL A 4 -20.56 18.06 16.08
C VAL A 4 -19.33 18.91 15.81
N LYS A 5 -18.47 19.12 16.81
CA LYS A 5 -17.21 19.86 16.66
C LYS A 5 -16.03 18.90 16.85
N ALA A 6 -14.99 19.09 16.06
CA ALA A 6 -13.72 18.40 16.19
C ALA A 6 -12.56 19.34 15.84
N ASP A 7 -11.36 19.09 16.39
CA ASP A 7 -10.16 19.84 16.02
C ASP A 7 -9.64 19.40 14.65
N ALA A 8 -9.92 18.15 14.27
CA ALA A 8 -9.58 17.61 12.96
C ALA A 8 -10.57 16.54 12.52
N VAL A 9 -10.81 16.45 11.20
CA VAL A 9 -11.53 15.33 10.58
C VAL A 9 -10.56 14.62 9.62
N VAL A 10 -10.53 13.29 9.72
CA VAL A 10 -9.80 12.44 8.78
C VAL A 10 -10.78 11.64 7.95
N ILE A 11 -10.77 11.82 6.64
CA ILE A 11 -11.63 11.09 5.69
C ILE A 11 -10.88 9.88 5.16
N GLY A 12 -11.34 8.68 5.50
CA GLY A 12 -10.75 7.40 5.13
C GLY A 12 -9.86 6.80 6.23
N ALA A 13 -10.29 5.67 6.79
CA ALA A 13 -9.60 4.88 7.81
C ALA A 13 -8.58 3.88 7.19
N GLY A 14 -7.94 4.23 6.09
CA GLY A 14 -6.81 3.51 5.52
C GLY A 14 -5.49 3.85 6.23
N ALA A 15 -4.39 3.24 5.81
CA ALA A 15 -3.07 3.36 6.45
C ALA A 15 -2.63 4.82 6.68
N GLY A 16 -2.72 5.69 5.67
CA GLY A 16 -2.35 7.09 5.80
C GLY A 16 -3.25 7.86 6.77
N GLY A 17 -4.57 7.65 6.65
CA GLY A 17 -5.55 8.31 7.53
C GLY A 17 -5.40 7.92 8.99
N LEU A 18 -5.25 6.63 9.28
CA LEU A 18 -5.06 6.13 10.65
C LEU A 18 -3.74 6.62 11.26
N CYS A 19 -2.65 6.62 10.50
CA CYS A 19 -1.37 7.18 10.95
C CYS A 19 -1.49 8.69 11.26
N ALA A 20 -2.16 9.44 10.39
CA ALA A 20 -2.38 10.87 10.61
C ALA A 20 -3.26 11.14 11.83
N ALA A 21 -4.39 10.44 11.92
CA ALA A 21 -5.31 10.58 13.06
C ALA A 21 -4.64 10.21 14.40
N ALA A 22 -3.88 9.12 14.44
CA ALA A 22 -3.17 8.71 15.65
C ALA A 22 -2.14 9.76 16.11
N ARG A 23 -1.39 10.37 15.17
CA ARG A 23 -0.43 11.42 15.47
C ARG A 23 -1.12 12.70 15.95
N LEU A 24 -2.23 13.12 15.35
CA LEU A 24 -2.99 14.28 15.78
C LEU A 24 -3.65 14.05 17.17
N SER A 25 -4.29 12.90 17.36
CA SER A 25 -4.89 12.55 18.67
C SER A 25 -3.84 12.48 19.78
N HIS A 26 -2.65 11.91 19.47
CA HIS A 26 -1.52 11.89 20.41
C HIS A 26 -1.02 13.30 20.75
N ALA A 27 -1.09 14.24 19.79
CA ALA A 27 -0.73 15.64 20.02
C ALA A 27 -1.83 16.46 20.75
N GLY A 28 -2.93 15.83 21.17
CA GLY A 28 -3.99 16.46 21.95
C GLY A 28 -5.16 17.01 21.12
N LEU A 29 -5.18 16.81 19.79
CA LEU A 29 -6.30 17.25 18.95
C LEU A 29 -7.44 16.23 18.98
N HIS A 30 -8.65 16.65 19.33
CA HIS A 30 -9.84 15.81 19.19
C HIS A 30 -10.10 15.51 17.70
N THR A 31 -9.80 14.28 17.30
CA THR A 31 -9.79 13.87 15.88
C THR A 31 -10.90 12.87 15.60
N ILE A 32 -11.76 13.14 14.62
CA ILE A 32 -12.80 12.22 14.16
C ILE A 32 -12.35 11.62 12.82
N VAL A 33 -12.22 10.29 12.79
CA VAL A 33 -11.97 9.52 11.54
C VAL A 33 -13.30 9.03 11.01
N VAL A 34 -13.58 9.22 9.73
CA VAL A 34 -14.78 8.72 9.05
C VAL A 34 -14.40 7.80 7.90
N ASP A 35 -15.13 6.69 7.73
CA ASP A 35 -14.92 5.76 6.62
C ASP A 35 -16.25 5.19 6.13
N ASP A 36 -16.39 4.97 4.83
CA ASP A 36 -17.58 4.40 4.20
C ASP A 36 -17.72 2.89 4.45
N LYS A 37 -16.64 2.22 4.83
CA LYS A 37 -16.61 0.79 5.14
C LYS A 37 -16.90 0.51 6.61
N ASP A 38 -17.25 -0.74 6.87
CA ASP A 38 -17.52 -1.28 8.20
C ASP A 38 -16.26 -1.68 8.98
N ARG A 39 -15.06 -1.48 8.38
CA ARG A 39 -13.76 -1.86 8.94
C ARG A 39 -12.66 -0.86 8.63
N ILE A 40 -11.64 -0.86 9.46
CA ILE A 40 -10.44 -0.02 9.30
C ILE A 40 -9.36 -0.72 8.46
N GLY A 41 -8.36 0.04 8.05
CA GLY A 41 -7.18 -0.44 7.33
C GLY A 41 -7.29 -0.36 5.81
N GLY A 42 -8.47 -0.11 5.26
CA GLY A 42 -8.69 0.04 3.82
C GLY A 42 -8.17 -1.16 3.04
N ARG A 43 -7.30 -0.91 2.06
CA ARG A 43 -6.66 -1.96 1.22
C ARG A 43 -5.64 -2.83 1.96
N ALA A 44 -5.18 -2.41 3.13
CA ALA A 44 -4.27 -3.17 3.98
C ALA A 44 -5.02 -3.84 5.15
N SER A 45 -6.26 -4.25 4.95
CA SER A 45 -7.10 -4.91 5.95
C SER A 45 -7.26 -6.40 5.68
N THR A 46 -7.95 -7.09 6.58
CA THR A 46 -8.34 -8.50 6.46
C THR A 46 -9.84 -8.67 6.71
N GLU A 47 -10.37 -9.80 6.27
CA GLU A 47 -11.74 -10.23 6.54
C GLU A 47 -11.78 -11.71 6.90
N GLN A 48 -12.91 -12.17 7.43
CA GLN A 48 -13.13 -13.57 7.78
C GLN A 48 -13.90 -14.30 6.67
N ILE A 49 -13.35 -15.40 6.18
CA ILE A 49 -14.01 -16.30 5.22
C ILE A 49 -13.84 -17.74 5.70
N ASP A 50 -14.91 -18.44 6.03
CA ASP A 50 -14.91 -19.85 6.45
C ASP A 50 -13.89 -20.17 7.57
N GLY A 51 -13.69 -19.26 8.52
CA GLY A 51 -12.73 -19.37 9.62
C GLY A 51 -11.29 -19.00 9.29
N PHE A 52 -11.02 -18.54 8.06
CA PHE A 52 -9.73 -18.00 7.66
C PHE A 52 -9.72 -16.46 7.76
N THR A 53 -8.60 -15.90 8.20
CA THR A 53 -8.36 -14.46 8.17
C THR A 53 -7.62 -14.09 6.90
N VAL A 54 -8.35 -13.67 5.87
CA VAL A 54 -7.83 -13.45 4.52
C VAL A 54 -7.48 -12.00 4.26
N ASN A 55 -6.44 -11.76 3.49
CA ASN A 55 -6.01 -10.41 3.12
C ASN A 55 -6.89 -9.83 2.01
N ILE A 56 -7.23 -8.53 2.15
CA ILE A 56 -7.96 -7.78 1.12
C ILE A 56 -7.00 -7.30 0.04
N GLY A 57 -5.86 -6.74 0.43
CA GLY A 57 -4.87 -6.15 -0.45
C GLY A 57 -3.44 -6.43 0.02
N ALA A 58 -2.91 -5.70 0.98
CA ALA A 58 -1.52 -5.81 1.41
C ALA A 58 -1.16 -7.23 1.88
N ILE A 59 0.01 -7.74 1.41
CA ILE A 59 0.47 -9.09 1.75
C ILE A 59 1.19 -9.13 3.11
N ALA A 60 1.97 -8.08 3.42
CA ALA A 60 2.79 -7.97 4.61
C ALA A 60 2.92 -6.52 5.06
N ILE A 61 3.43 -6.32 6.27
CA ILE A 61 3.76 -5.02 6.84
C ILE A 61 5.28 -4.86 6.87
N GLU A 62 5.77 -3.75 6.34
CA GLU A 62 7.19 -3.39 6.42
C GLU A 62 7.51 -2.81 7.80
N LEU A 63 8.68 -3.19 8.36
CA LEU A 63 9.18 -2.75 9.64
C LEU A 63 10.46 -1.90 9.50
N GLY A 64 10.79 -1.16 10.55
CA GLY A 64 12.04 -0.40 10.65
C GLY A 64 12.04 0.95 9.94
N GLY A 65 10.90 1.62 9.82
CA GLY A 65 10.76 2.94 9.20
C GLY A 65 9.74 3.82 9.91
N ILE A 66 9.22 4.80 9.19
CA ILE A 66 8.24 5.78 9.69
C ILE A 66 6.95 5.11 10.20
N PHE A 67 6.59 3.97 9.64
CA PHE A 67 5.44 3.19 10.10
C PHE A 67 5.64 2.75 11.56
N GLU A 68 6.74 2.04 11.85
CA GLU A 68 7.08 1.60 13.21
C GLU A 68 7.32 2.80 14.15
N GLU A 69 7.98 3.87 13.67
CA GLU A 69 8.12 5.13 14.42
C GLU A 69 6.79 5.70 14.84
N THR A 70 5.77 5.66 13.96
CA THR A 70 4.42 6.16 14.29
C THR A 70 3.81 5.38 15.45
N PHE A 71 3.89 4.03 15.44
CA PHE A 71 3.40 3.20 16.54
C PHE A 71 4.12 3.51 17.86
N ASN A 72 5.44 3.62 17.82
CA ASN A 72 6.23 3.97 18.99
C ASN A 72 5.87 5.36 19.53
N THR A 73 5.72 6.35 18.65
CA THR A 73 5.36 7.71 19.02
C THR A 73 4.01 7.79 19.75
N VAL A 74 3.01 7.08 19.22
CA VAL A 74 1.66 7.13 19.80
C VAL A 74 1.44 6.09 20.92
N GLY A 75 2.44 5.28 21.24
CA GLY A 75 2.36 4.22 22.26
C GLY A 75 1.35 3.15 21.89
N ALA A 76 1.27 2.76 20.61
CA ALA A 76 0.45 1.65 20.12
C ALA A 76 1.30 0.38 20.00
N PRO A 77 0.81 -0.80 20.42
CA PRO A 77 1.55 -2.05 20.21
C PRO A 77 1.60 -2.42 18.72
N LEU A 78 2.74 -2.92 18.27
CA LEU A 78 2.94 -3.43 16.92
C LEU A 78 3.32 -4.92 16.99
N ASP A 79 2.31 -5.80 16.90
CA ASP A 79 2.49 -7.25 16.93
C ASP A 79 2.69 -7.77 15.51
N ILE A 80 3.95 -7.84 15.08
CA ILE A 80 4.36 -8.36 13.77
C ILE A 80 5.42 -9.43 13.94
N ARG A 81 5.15 -10.61 13.41
CA ARG A 81 6.09 -11.73 13.36
C ARG A 81 6.83 -11.72 12.03
N THR A 82 8.14 -11.69 12.10
CA THR A 82 9.02 -11.71 10.91
C THR A 82 9.32 -13.15 10.52
N PRO A 83 9.01 -13.57 9.28
CA PRO A 83 9.40 -14.89 8.81
C PRO A 83 10.91 -14.98 8.57
N GLU A 84 11.45 -16.19 8.70
CA GLU A 84 12.86 -16.46 8.41
C GLU A 84 13.00 -17.75 7.60
N PRO A 85 13.50 -17.68 6.35
CA PRO A 85 13.92 -16.47 5.63
C PRO A 85 12.73 -15.57 5.26
N ALA A 86 12.98 -14.24 5.19
CA ALA A 86 11.91 -13.27 4.92
C ALA A 86 11.43 -13.29 3.47
N SER A 87 12.34 -13.50 2.50
CA SER A 87 12.00 -13.56 1.08
C SER A 87 12.96 -14.44 0.30
N SER A 88 12.43 -15.04 -0.77
CA SER A 88 13.21 -15.82 -1.75
C SER A 88 12.62 -15.64 -3.14
N PHE A 89 13.41 -15.99 -4.18
CA PHE A 89 12.90 -16.17 -5.53
C PHE A 89 12.52 -17.63 -5.78
N PHE A 90 11.46 -17.83 -6.57
CA PHE A 90 11.08 -19.15 -7.08
C PHE A 90 11.26 -19.16 -8.59
N ILE A 91 12.28 -19.88 -9.05
CA ILE A 91 12.68 -19.92 -10.47
C ILE A 91 12.88 -21.37 -10.88
N ASP A 92 12.19 -21.79 -11.93
CA ASP A 92 12.29 -23.14 -12.48
C ASP A 92 12.13 -24.25 -11.40
N GLY A 93 11.14 -24.08 -10.51
CA GLY A 93 10.84 -25.04 -9.44
C GLY A 93 11.78 -25.00 -8.23
N LYS A 94 12.71 -24.03 -8.18
CA LYS A 94 13.71 -23.91 -7.10
C LYS A 94 13.57 -22.63 -6.32
N LEU A 95 13.69 -22.72 -5.00
CA LEU A 95 13.84 -21.58 -4.11
C LEU A 95 15.29 -21.10 -4.16
N ILE A 96 15.46 -19.80 -4.41
CA ILE A 96 16.76 -19.13 -4.40
C ILE A 96 16.71 -18.04 -3.35
N ASP A 97 17.47 -18.22 -2.28
CA ASP A 97 17.60 -17.21 -1.24
C ASP A 97 18.41 -16.02 -1.76
N VAL A 98 17.91 -14.81 -1.52
CA VAL A 98 18.52 -13.54 -1.92
C VAL A 98 19.15 -12.82 -0.74
N GLY A 99 19.64 -13.54 0.25
CA GLY A 99 20.39 -13.00 1.38
C GLY A 99 21.50 -12.01 0.97
N ARG A 100 22.29 -11.51 1.91
CA ARG A 100 23.35 -10.54 1.62
C ARG A 100 24.25 -11.01 0.46
N GLY A 101 24.14 -10.36 -0.71
CA GLY A 101 24.87 -10.73 -1.94
C GLY A 101 24.07 -11.58 -2.93
N GLY A 102 22.86 -12.03 -2.61
CA GLY A 102 22.05 -12.89 -3.49
C GLY A 102 21.68 -12.26 -4.83
N TRP A 103 21.56 -10.94 -4.92
CA TRP A 103 21.39 -10.24 -6.19
C TRP A 103 22.56 -10.49 -7.17
N SER A 104 23.80 -10.42 -6.68
CA SER A 104 24.99 -10.71 -7.49
C SER A 104 24.98 -12.15 -7.96
N LEU A 105 24.62 -13.09 -7.07
CA LEU A 105 24.53 -14.50 -7.38
C LEU A 105 23.42 -14.76 -8.41
N LEU A 106 22.23 -14.22 -8.19
CA LEU A 106 21.07 -14.38 -9.08
C LEU A 106 21.35 -13.82 -10.47
N LEU A 107 21.82 -12.57 -10.55
CA LEU A 107 22.14 -11.93 -11.83
C LEU A 107 23.34 -12.58 -12.51
N GLY A 108 24.36 -12.97 -11.75
CA GLY A 108 25.56 -13.66 -12.28
C GLY A 108 25.27 -15.00 -12.91
N GLN A 109 24.27 -15.73 -12.42
CA GLN A 109 23.80 -16.98 -13.03
C GLN A 109 22.95 -16.75 -14.29
N LEU A 110 22.30 -15.59 -14.40
CA LEU A 110 21.36 -15.29 -15.47
C LEU A 110 21.96 -14.48 -16.63
N THR A 111 23.01 -13.73 -16.38
CA THR A 111 23.64 -12.88 -17.41
C THR A 111 25.12 -12.62 -17.17
N LYS A 112 25.90 -12.67 -18.27
CA LYS A 112 27.31 -12.24 -18.25
C LYS A 112 27.48 -10.72 -18.03
N GLN A 113 26.41 -9.96 -18.12
CA GLN A 113 26.39 -8.49 -17.94
C GLN A 113 25.91 -8.08 -16.55
N ALA A 114 25.84 -9.02 -15.60
CA ALA A 114 25.38 -8.75 -14.23
C ALA A 114 26.11 -7.59 -13.58
N SER A 115 27.43 -7.47 -13.76
CA SER A 115 28.24 -6.37 -13.21
C SER A 115 27.72 -5.00 -13.63
N ARG A 116 27.34 -4.82 -14.92
CA ARG A 116 26.81 -3.56 -15.43
C ARG A 116 25.47 -3.17 -14.77
N ILE A 117 24.60 -4.15 -14.54
CA ILE A 117 23.32 -3.90 -13.84
C ILE A 117 23.60 -3.52 -12.38
N LEU A 118 24.50 -4.23 -11.70
CA LEU A 118 24.88 -3.95 -10.31
C LEU A 118 25.57 -2.59 -10.15
N GLU A 119 26.43 -2.20 -11.11
CA GLU A 119 27.04 -0.87 -11.15
C GLU A 119 25.97 0.23 -11.20
N LYS A 120 24.88 0.03 -11.97
CA LYS A 120 23.79 1.01 -12.05
C LYS A 120 22.99 1.13 -10.77
N PHE A 121 22.87 0.08 -9.98
CA PHE A 121 22.35 0.20 -8.62
C PHE A 121 23.31 0.98 -7.69
N ALA A 122 24.63 0.82 -7.87
CA ALA A 122 25.61 1.61 -7.13
C ALA A 122 25.58 3.10 -7.55
N ASP A 123 25.51 3.39 -8.83
CA ASP A 123 25.37 4.75 -9.37
C ASP A 123 24.09 5.42 -8.81
N ALA A 124 22.97 4.70 -8.79
CA ALA A 124 21.72 5.22 -8.25
C ALA A 124 21.80 5.54 -6.74
N ARG A 125 22.55 4.73 -5.96
CA ARG A 125 22.84 5.04 -4.53
C ARG A 125 23.62 6.34 -4.36
N SER A 126 24.44 6.69 -5.35
CA SER A 126 25.19 7.95 -5.38
C SER A 126 24.37 9.12 -5.95
N GLY A 127 23.08 8.90 -6.26
CA GLY A 127 22.18 9.93 -6.79
C GLY A 127 22.16 10.04 -8.31
N ASN A 128 22.94 9.23 -9.04
CA ASN A 128 22.96 9.22 -10.49
C ASN A 128 21.82 8.32 -11.01
N LEU A 129 20.63 8.90 -11.16
CA LEU A 129 19.41 8.23 -11.57
C LEU A 129 19.12 8.48 -13.06
N PRO A 130 18.51 7.50 -13.79
CA PRO A 130 18.11 7.70 -15.17
C PRO A 130 17.04 8.80 -15.32
N ASP A 131 16.79 9.22 -16.56
CA ASP A 131 15.72 10.14 -16.89
C ASP A 131 14.37 9.62 -16.32
N GLY A 132 13.59 10.54 -15.74
CA GLY A 132 12.35 10.20 -15.04
C GLY A 132 11.24 9.58 -15.90
N ARG A 133 11.35 9.61 -17.21
CA ARG A 133 10.35 9.09 -18.16
C ARG A 133 10.70 7.73 -18.77
N GLN A 134 11.96 7.29 -18.69
CA GLN A 134 12.37 6.00 -19.22
C GLN A 134 11.73 4.87 -18.39
N SER A 135 11.10 3.89 -19.04
CA SER A 135 10.55 2.71 -18.37
C SER A 135 11.65 1.81 -17.80
N THR A 136 11.34 1.04 -16.76
CA THR A 136 12.27 0.05 -16.20
C THR A 136 12.65 -1.02 -17.24
N GLU A 137 11.71 -1.39 -18.10
CA GLU A 137 11.99 -2.35 -19.19
C GLU A 137 12.99 -1.78 -20.21
N ASP A 138 12.80 -0.55 -20.68
CA ASP A 138 13.71 0.06 -21.67
C ASP A 138 15.06 0.38 -21.06
N TRP A 139 15.09 0.78 -19.80
CA TRP A 139 16.33 0.91 -19.05
C TRP A 139 17.10 -0.42 -19.00
N LEU A 140 16.41 -1.53 -18.68
CA LEU A 140 17.02 -2.85 -18.57
C LEU A 140 17.50 -3.38 -19.94
N LYS A 141 16.76 -3.12 -21.04
CA LYS A 141 17.17 -3.47 -22.42
C LYS A 141 18.51 -2.87 -22.81
N SER A 142 18.90 -1.73 -22.22
CA SER A 142 20.22 -1.13 -22.46
C SER A 142 21.39 -1.96 -21.95
N TYR A 143 21.14 -2.92 -21.05
CA TYR A 143 22.18 -3.73 -20.40
C TYR A 143 22.10 -5.21 -20.73
N THR A 144 20.92 -5.74 -20.99
CA THR A 144 20.73 -7.17 -21.26
C THR A 144 19.49 -7.43 -22.11
N SER A 145 19.58 -8.43 -22.98
CA SER A 145 18.46 -9.02 -23.71
C SER A 145 18.00 -10.36 -23.12
N ASN A 146 18.54 -10.76 -21.96
CA ASN A 146 18.22 -12.04 -21.34
C ASN A 146 16.77 -12.07 -20.85
N ALA A 147 15.93 -12.92 -21.45
CA ALA A 147 14.51 -13.02 -21.14
C ALA A 147 14.21 -13.39 -19.66
N SER A 148 15.07 -14.20 -19.04
CA SER A 148 14.91 -14.56 -17.62
C SER A 148 15.15 -13.37 -16.70
N VAL A 149 16.12 -12.50 -17.01
CA VAL A 149 16.37 -11.27 -16.27
C VAL A 149 15.17 -10.32 -16.43
N HIS A 150 14.67 -10.12 -17.65
CA HIS A 150 13.48 -9.30 -17.89
C HIS A 150 12.25 -9.81 -17.14
N ALA A 151 12.03 -11.13 -17.13
CA ALA A 151 10.91 -11.72 -16.38
C ALA A 151 11.00 -11.46 -14.86
N ILE A 152 12.19 -11.60 -14.26
CA ILE A 152 12.43 -11.31 -12.86
C ILE A 152 12.16 -9.83 -12.53
N PHE A 153 12.69 -8.91 -13.34
CA PHE A 153 12.49 -7.48 -13.14
C PHE A 153 11.01 -7.08 -13.31
N ARG A 154 10.31 -7.67 -14.28
CA ARG A 154 8.86 -7.47 -14.43
C ARG A 154 8.12 -7.87 -13.15
N ASN A 155 8.40 -9.08 -12.63
CA ASN A 155 7.72 -9.57 -11.43
C ASN A 155 8.12 -8.78 -10.17
N LEU A 156 9.32 -8.23 -10.10
CA LEU A 156 9.71 -7.29 -9.03
C LEU A 156 8.95 -5.97 -9.11
N CYS A 157 8.85 -5.39 -10.31
CA CYS A 157 8.01 -4.20 -10.51
C CYS A 157 6.57 -4.47 -10.10
N ALA A 158 6.02 -5.61 -10.53
CA ALA A 158 4.67 -6.03 -10.20
C ALA A 158 4.47 -6.24 -8.69
N ALA A 159 5.36 -6.99 -8.03
CA ALA A 159 5.24 -7.32 -6.62
C ALA A 159 5.31 -6.09 -5.69
N ILE A 160 6.16 -5.11 -6.04
CA ILE A 160 6.44 -3.96 -5.20
C ILE A 160 5.55 -2.79 -5.53
N PHE A 161 5.35 -2.51 -6.82
CA PHE A 161 4.68 -1.29 -7.29
C PHE A 161 3.28 -1.54 -7.87
N ALA A 162 2.88 -2.81 -8.04
CA ALA A 162 1.68 -3.19 -8.79
C ALA A 162 1.66 -2.63 -10.23
N CYS A 163 2.82 -2.48 -10.84
CA CYS A 163 3.00 -2.00 -12.21
C CYS A 163 3.91 -2.93 -12.99
N ASN A 164 3.73 -3.03 -14.30
CA ASN A 164 4.65 -3.77 -15.14
C ASN A 164 5.93 -2.97 -15.41
N ALA A 165 7.02 -3.63 -15.81
CA ALA A 165 8.32 -2.99 -16.04
C ALA A 165 8.29 -1.93 -17.16
N ASN A 166 7.40 -2.08 -18.15
CA ASN A 166 7.19 -1.09 -19.22
C ASN A 166 6.32 0.12 -18.79
N GLU A 167 5.64 0.02 -17.65
CA GLU A 167 4.78 1.07 -17.10
C GLU A 167 5.47 1.87 -15.99
N LEU A 168 6.39 1.23 -15.25
CA LEU A 168 7.08 1.83 -14.11
C LEU A 168 8.32 2.60 -14.57
N PRO A 169 8.49 3.89 -14.21
CA PRO A 169 9.72 4.63 -14.45
C PRO A 169 10.93 3.95 -13.78
N ALA A 170 12.02 3.76 -14.53
CA ALA A 170 13.28 3.19 -14.01
C ALA A 170 13.82 3.99 -12.83
N ARG A 171 13.66 5.30 -12.86
CA ARG A 171 14.05 6.18 -11.75
C ARG A 171 13.29 5.82 -10.47
N ALA A 172 11.97 5.56 -10.53
CA ALA A 172 11.19 5.17 -9.36
C ALA A 172 11.62 3.81 -8.81
N PHE A 173 11.83 2.83 -9.70
CA PHE A 173 12.34 1.51 -9.36
C PHE A 173 13.70 1.61 -8.63
N LEU A 174 14.66 2.31 -9.19
CA LEU A 174 16.00 2.45 -8.61
C LEU A 174 15.97 3.24 -7.30
N THR A 175 15.16 4.31 -7.20
CA THR A 175 15.01 5.08 -5.96
C THR A 175 14.54 4.20 -4.81
N TYR A 176 13.53 3.33 -5.05
CA TYR A 176 13.08 2.39 -4.03
C TYR A 176 14.18 1.42 -3.59
N PHE A 177 14.83 0.75 -4.55
CA PHE A 177 15.85 -0.27 -4.24
C PHE A 177 17.14 0.29 -3.64
N THR A 178 17.41 1.57 -3.82
CA THR A 178 18.60 2.23 -3.25
C THR A 178 18.30 2.98 -1.96
N SER A 179 17.03 3.15 -1.60
CA SER A 179 16.64 3.79 -0.35
C SER A 179 17.06 2.95 0.86
N LYS A 180 17.38 3.61 1.98
CA LYS A 180 17.84 2.95 3.22
C LYS A 180 16.78 2.02 3.87
N GLY A 181 15.56 1.98 3.33
CA GLY A 181 14.44 1.23 3.88
C GLY A 181 13.94 0.06 3.04
N ALA A 182 14.37 -0.04 1.77
CA ALA A 182 13.90 -1.07 0.87
C ALA A 182 14.24 -2.49 1.38
N PHE A 183 13.24 -3.36 1.44
CA PHE A 183 13.36 -4.79 1.82
C PHE A 183 14.07 -5.10 3.14
N LYS A 184 14.06 -4.22 4.12
CA LYS A 184 14.81 -4.48 5.33
C LYS A 184 14.19 -5.57 6.19
N ARG A 185 12.96 -5.41 6.58
CA ARG A 185 12.18 -6.37 7.35
C ARG A 185 10.71 -6.19 7.02
N PHE A 186 9.99 -7.28 6.97
CA PHE A 186 8.54 -7.28 6.92
C PHE A 186 8.03 -8.52 7.65
N GLY A 187 6.76 -8.52 7.96
CA GLY A 187 6.16 -9.65 8.64
C GLY A 187 4.64 -9.64 8.56
N PHE A 188 4.07 -10.55 9.30
CA PHE A 188 2.64 -10.82 9.34
C PHE A 188 2.11 -10.62 10.76
N CYS A 189 0.88 -10.12 10.86
CA CYS A 189 0.20 -9.95 12.14
C CYS A 189 -0.63 -11.21 12.45
N PRO A 190 -0.55 -11.79 13.66
CA PRO A 190 -1.31 -12.98 14.04
C PRO A 190 -2.83 -12.78 14.01
N GLN A 191 -3.30 -11.54 14.14
CA GLN A 191 -4.71 -11.17 14.01
C GLN A 191 -5.10 -10.76 12.58
N GLY A 192 -4.21 -10.97 11.59
CA GLY A 192 -4.30 -10.38 10.27
C GLY A 192 -3.89 -8.90 10.25
N THR A 193 -3.74 -8.32 9.08
CA THR A 193 -3.33 -6.91 8.98
C THR A 193 -4.29 -5.94 9.68
N ILE A 194 -5.57 -6.30 9.84
CA ILE A 194 -6.54 -5.51 10.60
C ILE A 194 -6.13 -5.33 12.07
N GLY A 195 -5.42 -6.30 12.66
CA GLY A 195 -4.93 -6.22 14.04
C GLY A 195 -3.99 -5.05 14.27
N VAL A 196 -3.14 -4.75 13.28
CA VAL A 196 -2.25 -3.59 13.28
C VAL A 196 -3.07 -2.28 13.33
N TRP A 197 -4.10 -2.18 12.54
CA TRP A 197 -4.96 -0.99 12.47
C TRP A 197 -5.82 -0.84 13.73
N ASN A 198 -6.27 -1.94 14.32
CA ASN A 198 -7.00 -1.93 15.60
C ASN A 198 -6.14 -1.33 16.74
N ALA A 199 -4.83 -1.62 16.74
CA ALA A 199 -3.90 -1.02 17.70
C ALA A 199 -3.80 0.50 17.54
N LEU A 200 -3.66 1.01 16.31
CA LEU A 200 -3.73 2.45 16.03
C LEU A 200 -5.11 3.04 16.35
N GLY A 201 -6.18 2.32 16.01
CA GLY A 201 -7.54 2.73 16.35
C GLY A 201 -7.75 2.92 17.85
N SER A 202 -7.18 2.04 18.67
CA SER A 202 -7.19 2.17 20.13
C SER A 202 -6.41 3.40 20.62
N ALA A 203 -5.30 3.74 19.95
CA ALA A 203 -4.54 4.95 20.25
C ALA A 203 -5.33 6.22 19.89
N ILE A 204 -6.02 6.23 18.75
CA ILE A 204 -6.88 7.35 18.31
C ILE A 204 -8.00 7.60 19.35
N LYS A 205 -8.66 6.53 19.81
CA LYS A 205 -9.80 6.61 20.73
C LYS A 205 -9.46 7.16 22.13
N ARG A 206 -8.19 7.41 22.43
CA ARG A 206 -7.81 8.11 23.68
C ARG A 206 -8.21 9.59 23.65
N ASN A 207 -8.25 10.22 22.48
CA ASN A 207 -8.64 11.62 22.31
C ASN A 207 -9.30 11.85 20.93
N GLY A 208 -10.17 10.94 20.49
CA GLY A 208 -10.87 11.02 19.21
C GLY A 208 -11.79 9.85 18.98
N ASP A 209 -12.44 9.83 17.84
CA ASP A 209 -13.44 8.85 17.45
C ASP A 209 -13.14 8.25 16.06
N ILE A 210 -13.62 7.03 15.85
CA ILE A 210 -13.64 6.37 14.54
C ILE A 210 -15.08 6.00 14.22
N TRP A 211 -15.64 6.59 13.18
CA TRP A 211 -16.98 6.35 12.68
C TRP A 211 -16.89 5.55 11.38
N LEU A 212 -17.15 4.26 11.48
CA LEU A 212 -17.24 3.35 10.34
C LEU A 212 -18.65 3.38 9.74
N SER A 213 -18.82 2.81 8.54
CA SER A 213 -20.08 2.89 7.78
C SER A 213 -20.64 4.31 7.71
N THR A 214 -19.74 5.30 7.68
CA THR A 214 -20.05 6.72 7.76
C THR A 214 -19.35 7.46 6.61
N PRO A 215 -19.89 7.37 5.36
CA PRO A 215 -19.30 8.05 4.21
C PRO A 215 -19.33 9.57 4.38
N ALA A 216 -18.22 10.23 4.06
CA ALA A 216 -18.19 11.66 3.83
C ALA A 216 -18.97 11.97 2.54
N VAL A 217 -19.80 13.01 2.55
CA VAL A 217 -20.61 13.43 1.41
C VAL A 217 -20.32 14.84 0.92
N ALA A 218 -19.70 15.68 1.74
CA ALA A 218 -19.20 16.98 1.33
C ALA A 218 -18.09 17.49 2.25
N ILE A 219 -17.10 18.19 1.69
CA ILE A 219 -16.16 19.05 2.39
C ILE A 219 -16.62 20.49 2.14
N HIS A 220 -16.84 21.25 3.21
CA HIS A 220 -17.28 22.64 3.12
C HIS A 220 -16.12 23.58 3.23
N THR A 221 -16.10 24.57 2.33
CA THR A 221 -15.04 25.59 2.27
C THR A 221 -15.67 26.95 2.05
N THR A 222 -15.10 27.99 2.64
CA THR A 222 -15.42 29.40 2.41
C THR A 222 -14.13 30.20 2.29
N ASP A 223 -14.03 31.06 1.29
CA ASP A 223 -12.86 31.89 1.02
C ASP A 223 -11.54 31.11 1.01
N GLY A 224 -11.55 29.92 0.38
CA GLY A 224 -10.38 29.07 0.26
C GLY A 224 -9.94 28.34 1.56
N ARG A 225 -10.81 28.24 2.57
CA ARG A 225 -10.54 27.58 3.85
C ARG A 225 -11.59 26.53 4.17
N VAL A 226 -11.19 25.47 4.86
CA VAL A 226 -12.10 24.46 5.37
C VAL A 226 -12.94 24.99 6.53
N GLU A 227 -14.23 24.64 6.53
CA GLU A 227 -15.17 24.91 7.64
C GLU A 227 -15.77 23.62 8.25
N GLY A 228 -15.63 22.49 7.58
CA GLY A 228 -16.14 21.23 8.08
C GLY A 228 -16.44 20.19 7.01
N VAL A 229 -16.99 19.08 7.48
CA VAL A 229 -17.37 17.91 6.64
C VAL A 229 -18.80 17.51 6.95
N THR A 230 -19.59 17.21 5.93
CA THR A 230 -20.87 16.51 6.11
C THR A 230 -20.67 15.03 5.84
N VAL A 231 -21.21 14.21 6.73
CA VAL A 231 -21.17 12.74 6.63
C VAL A 231 -22.60 12.17 6.69
N MET A 232 -22.76 10.93 6.19
CA MET A 232 -23.97 10.13 6.42
C MET A 232 -23.70 9.15 7.56
N ARG A 233 -24.35 9.31 8.69
CA ARG A 233 -24.22 8.43 9.85
C ARG A 233 -25.61 7.93 10.26
N ASP A 234 -25.78 6.62 10.33
CA ASP A 234 -27.07 5.97 10.66
C ASP A 234 -28.24 6.51 9.82
N GLY A 235 -28.00 6.72 8.53
CA GLY A 235 -28.97 7.26 7.57
C GLY A 235 -29.28 8.76 7.70
N GLN A 236 -28.60 9.48 8.61
CA GLN A 236 -28.79 10.90 8.84
C GLN A 236 -27.55 11.71 8.43
N ARG A 237 -27.80 12.93 7.94
CA ARG A 237 -26.71 13.89 7.70
C ARG A 237 -26.24 14.50 9.01
N VAL A 238 -24.94 14.35 9.28
CA VAL A 238 -24.25 14.97 10.42
C VAL A 238 -23.20 15.94 9.87
N ARG A 239 -23.19 17.16 10.35
CA ARG A 239 -22.15 18.15 10.10
C ARG A 239 -21.08 18.05 11.18
N ILE A 240 -19.81 17.96 10.79
CA ILE A 240 -18.67 18.06 11.70
C ILE A 240 -17.96 19.38 11.36
N ASP A 241 -18.07 20.36 12.27
CA ASP A 241 -17.39 21.64 12.13
C ASP A 241 -15.92 21.48 12.54
N THR A 242 -15.01 21.89 11.66
CA THR A 242 -13.56 21.84 11.85
C THR A 242 -12.87 22.76 10.86
N ASP A 243 -11.72 23.31 11.22
CA ASP A 243 -10.82 24.06 10.35
C ASP A 243 -9.71 23.18 9.75
N LEU A 244 -9.72 21.86 10.02
CA LEU A 244 -8.69 20.93 9.57
C LEU A 244 -9.29 19.62 9.05
N VAL A 245 -9.06 19.33 7.79
CA VAL A 245 -9.44 18.06 7.14
C VAL A 245 -8.21 17.40 6.52
N ILE A 246 -7.99 16.14 6.84
CA ILE A 246 -7.00 15.28 6.19
C ILE A 246 -7.74 14.21 5.38
N SER A 247 -7.60 14.23 4.08
CA SER A 247 -8.21 13.24 3.19
C SER A 247 -7.25 12.11 2.84
N ASN A 248 -7.65 10.89 3.18
CA ASN A 248 -7.04 9.64 2.74
C ASN A 248 -7.95 8.89 1.73
N ALA A 249 -9.00 9.54 1.24
CA ALA A 249 -9.91 8.99 0.25
C ALA A 249 -9.33 9.00 -1.18
N GLY A 250 -8.17 9.63 -1.36
CA GLY A 250 -7.52 9.88 -2.63
C GLY A 250 -7.90 11.23 -3.25
N PRO A 251 -7.00 11.82 -4.07
CA PRO A 251 -7.18 13.17 -4.58
C PRO A 251 -8.45 13.38 -5.42
N LYS A 252 -8.84 12.43 -6.27
CA LYS A 252 -10.08 12.52 -7.06
C LYS A 252 -11.32 12.59 -6.18
N ALA A 253 -11.44 11.70 -5.19
CA ALA A 253 -12.55 11.72 -4.25
C ALA A 253 -12.54 12.99 -3.40
N THR A 254 -11.37 13.48 -3.02
CA THR A 254 -11.22 14.75 -2.29
C THR A 254 -11.77 15.94 -3.07
N VAL A 255 -11.41 16.04 -4.36
CA VAL A 255 -11.93 17.09 -5.25
C VAL A 255 -13.45 16.95 -5.44
N ALA A 256 -13.95 15.72 -5.62
CA ALA A 256 -15.39 15.48 -5.75
C ALA A 256 -16.17 15.88 -4.49
N LEU A 257 -15.63 15.60 -3.30
CA LEU A 257 -16.26 15.95 -2.01
C LEU A 257 -16.26 17.47 -1.76
N GLY A 258 -15.24 18.20 -2.18
CA GLY A 258 -15.15 19.65 -1.99
C GLY A 258 -15.81 20.46 -3.12
N GLY A 259 -16.07 19.82 -4.26
CA GLY A 259 -16.50 20.49 -5.51
C GLY A 259 -15.32 21.13 -6.24
N GLU A 260 -15.18 20.88 -7.54
CA GLU A 260 -14.02 21.34 -8.35
C GLU A 260 -13.79 22.85 -8.25
N ALA A 261 -14.87 23.65 -8.18
CA ALA A 261 -14.79 25.11 -8.12
C ALA A 261 -14.11 25.64 -6.84
N ALA A 262 -14.02 24.85 -5.78
CA ALA A 262 -13.35 25.24 -4.55
C ALA A 262 -11.81 25.12 -4.64
N PHE A 263 -11.30 24.39 -5.60
CA PHE A 263 -9.86 24.11 -5.75
C PHE A 263 -9.21 24.99 -6.80
N PRO A 264 -7.90 25.30 -6.67
CA PRO A 264 -7.16 25.91 -7.75
C PRO A 264 -7.26 25.11 -9.05
N PRO A 265 -7.53 25.71 -10.22
CA PRO A 265 -7.68 24.98 -11.48
C PRO A 265 -6.47 24.10 -11.83
N ALA A 266 -5.26 24.56 -11.50
CA ALA A 266 -4.03 23.80 -11.73
C ALA A 266 -3.99 22.51 -10.90
N TYR A 267 -4.50 22.51 -9.67
CA TYR A 267 -4.60 21.30 -8.84
C TYR A 267 -5.60 20.31 -9.41
N VAL A 268 -6.78 20.79 -9.81
CA VAL A 268 -7.82 19.94 -10.43
C VAL A 268 -7.28 19.28 -11.70
N GLU A 269 -6.55 20.02 -12.55
CA GLU A 269 -5.94 19.46 -13.75
C GLU A 269 -4.85 18.42 -13.42
N GLN A 270 -4.01 18.66 -12.41
CA GLN A 270 -3.04 17.66 -11.95
C GLN A 270 -3.72 16.38 -11.45
N VAL A 271 -4.82 16.50 -10.72
CA VAL A 271 -5.58 15.33 -10.24
C VAL A 271 -6.21 14.57 -11.40
N ARG A 272 -6.74 15.28 -12.39
CA ARG A 272 -7.40 14.69 -13.56
C ARG A 272 -6.42 13.97 -14.48
N SER A 273 -5.28 14.60 -14.78
CA SER A 273 -4.32 14.12 -15.77
C SER A 273 -3.14 13.34 -15.17
N GLY A 274 -2.77 13.60 -13.92
CA GLY A 274 -1.56 13.07 -13.27
C GLY A 274 -1.74 11.73 -12.58
N LEU A 275 -2.93 11.43 -12.03
CA LEU A 275 -3.14 10.20 -11.27
C LEU A 275 -3.11 8.97 -12.18
N ARG A 276 -2.32 7.97 -11.81
CA ARG A 276 -2.17 6.69 -12.52
C ARG A 276 -2.49 5.52 -11.59
N PRO A 277 -3.78 5.13 -11.44
CA PRO A 277 -4.17 3.97 -10.64
C PRO A 277 -3.60 2.70 -11.24
N ALA A 278 -2.97 1.86 -10.41
CA ALA A 278 -2.37 0.58 -10.80
C ALA A 278 -3.21 -0.58 -10.26
N ALA A 279 -3.54 -1.51 -11.14
CA ALA A 279 -4.35 -2.68 -10.80
C ALA A 279 -3.52 -3.83 -10.22
N ASN A 280 -4.19 -4.65 -9.39
CA ASN A 280 -3.63 -5.88 -8.84
C ASN A 280 -4.75 -6.91 -8.66
N ILE A 281 -4.39 -8.19 -8.73
CA ILE A 281 -5.24 -9.33 -8.44
C ILE A 281 -4.71 -10.00 -7.18
N VAL A 282 -5.56 -10.11 -6.16
CA VAL A 282 -5.25 -10.76 -4.88
C VAL A 282 -6.03 -12.04 -4.78
N ILE A 283 -5.33 -13.17 -4.62
CA ILE A 283 -5.92 -14.50 -4.54
C ILE A 283 -5.57 -15.10 -3.18
N ASN A 284 -6.58 -15.36 -2.33
CA ASN A 284 -6.43 -16.05 -1.07
C ASN A 284 -6.72 -17.53 -1.27
N ILE A 285 -5.80 -18.40 -0.83
CA ILE A 285 -5.80 -19.81 -1.13
C ILE A 285 -5.63 -20.61 0.17
N ALA A 286 -6.47 -21.60 0.41
CA ALA A 286 -6.33 -22.56 1.49
C ALA A 286 -5.95 -23.95 0.95
N SER A 287 -5.02 -24.63 1.63
CA SER A 287 -4.63 -26.00 1.27
C SER A 287 -4.38 -26.84 2.52
N ARG A 288 -4.71 -28.12 2.47
CA ARG A 288 -4.35 -29.10 3.52
C ARG A 288 -2.87 -29.49 3.42
N GLU A 289 -2.40 -29.68 2.21
CA GLU A 289 -1.00 -29.96 1.94
C GLU A 289 -0.28 -28.64 1.58
N PRO A 290 0.96 -28.43 2.03
CA PRO A 290 1.68 -27.21 1.72
C PRO A 290 1.94 -27.09 0.21
N LEU A 291 1.56 -25.96 -0.37
CA LEU A 291 1.94 -25.59 -1.75
C LEU A 291 3.43 -25.23 -1.81
N ILE A 292 3.88 -24.48 -0.82
CA ILE A 292 5.29 -24.11 -0.64
C ILE A 292 5.59 -24.05 0.87
N SER A 293 6.75 -24.55 1.27
CA SER A 293 7.18 -24.59 2.67
C SER A 293 7.90 -23.31 3.12
N HIS A 294 8.18 -22.35 2.20
CA HIS A 294 8.86 -21.09 2.53
C HIS A 294 7.99 -20.23 3.44
N PRO A 295 8.51 -19.71 4.58
CA PRO A 295 7.70 -18.97 5.55
C PRO A 295 7.45 -17.51 5.16
N GLY A 296 8.27 -16.94 4.29
CA GLY A 296 8.21 -15.55 3.87
C GLY A 296 7.57 -15.36 2.50
N ILE A 297 7.85 -14.22 1.88
CA ILE A 297 7.37 -13.90 0.54
C ILE A 297 8.26 -14.57 -0.50
N VAL A 298 7.61 -15.24 -1.45
CA VAL A 298 8.29 -15.82 -2.62
C VAL A 298 7.92 -15.01 -3.85
N THR A 299 8.92 -14.53 -4.57
CA THR A 299 8.77 -13.83 -5.85
C THR A 299 9.08 -14.79 -7.00
N PHE A 300 8.18 -14.88 -7.97
CA PHE A 300 8.30 -15.80 -9.09
C PHE A 300 9.16 -15.22 -10.22
N GLY A 301 9.95 -16.08 -10.88
CA GLY A 301 10.85 -15.65 -11.94
C GLY A 301 10.23 -15.64 -13.34
N LYS A 302 9.41 -16.65 -13.68
CA LYS A 302 8.93 -16.87 -15.04
C LYS A 302 7.44 -17.23 -15.07
N THR A 303 6.60 -16.31 -14.69
CA THR A 303 5.13 -16.45 -14.69
C THR A 303 4.51 -15.46 -15.66
N ARG A 304 3.24 -15.63 -16.01
CA ARG A 304 2.52 -14.72 -16.91
C ARG A 304 2.02 -13.50 -16.16
N ARG A 305 1.42 -13.73 -14.97
CA ARG A 305 0.76 -12.71 -14.14
C ARG A 305 1.13 -12.81 -12.67
N LEU A 306 1.32 -14.02 -12.16
CA LEU A 306 1.67 -14.26 -10.76
C LEU A 306 3.04 -13.64 -10.45
N CYS A 307 3.09 -12.69 -9.52
CA CYS A 307 4.34 -12.01 -9.19
C CYS A 307 4.94 -12.47 -7.86
N ASN A 308 4.11 -12.64 -6.83
CA ASN A 308 4.57 -13.17 -5.54
C ASN A 308 3.47 -13.91 -4.78
N MET A 309 3.86 -14.67 -3.75
CA MET A 309 2.98 -15.37 -2.84
C MET A 309 3.62 -15.47 -1.46
N ALA A 310 2.81 -15.50 -0.40
CA ALA A 310 3.28 -15.80 0.96
C ALA A 310 2.45 -16.90 1.59
N ASN A 311 3.11 -17.79 2.37
CA ASN A 311 2.47 -18.71 3.29
C ASN A 311 2.29 -18.01 4.64
N LEU A 312 1.13 -17.46 4.90
CA LEU A 312 0.85 -16.70 6.11
C LEU A 312 0.89 -17.57 7.37
N THR A 313 0.39 -18.80 7.28
CA THR A 313 0.28 -19.72 8.41
C THR A 313 1.60 -20.36 8.84
N ALA A 314 2.64 -20.30 8.00
CA ALA A 314 3.98 -20.71 8.42
C ALA A 314 4.53 -19.81 9.55
N THR A 315 4.09 -18.55 9.60
CA THR A 315 4.50 -17.57 10.62
C THR A 315 3.37 -17.27 11.61
N CYS A 316 2.13 -17.23 11.14
CA CYS A 316 0.94 -16.90 11.92
C CYS A 316 -0.13 -18.00 11.74
N PRO A 317 0.01 -19.16 12.40
CA PRO A 317 -0.92 -20.28 12.26
C PRO A 317 -2.35 -19.93 12.70
N GLU A 318 -2.53 -18.88 13.49
CA GLU A 318 -3.83 -18.36 13.96
C GLU A 318 -4.72 -17.85 12.83
N LEU A 319 -4.16 -17.57 11.65
CA LEU A 319 -4.90 -17.04 10.50
C LEU A 319 -5.75 -18.09 9.77
N ALA A 320 -5.61 -19.36 10.13
CA ALA A 320 -6.37 -20.48 9.53
C ALA A 320 -6.87 -21.47 10.58
N PRO A 321 -7.92 -22.25 10.27
CA PRO A 321 -8.31 -23.39 11.08
C PRO A 321 -7.18 -24.43 11.19
N PRO A 322 -7.10 -25.20 12.29
CA PRO A 322 -6.05 -26.21 12.46
C PRO A 322 -5.93 -27.19 11.28
N GLY A 323 -4.69 -27.46 10.86
CA GLY A 323 -4.37 -28.35 9.75
C GLY A 323 -4.64 -27.77 8.36
N TRP A 324 -4.77 -26.44 8.26
CA TRP A 324 -4.82 -25.71 7.00
C TRP A 324 -3.64 -24.77 6.86
N HIS A 325 -3.19 -24.61 5.62
CA HIS A 325 -2.27 -23.56 5.20
C HIS A 325 -3.04 -22.45 4.49
N LEU A 326 -2.74 -21.20 4.83
CA LEU A 326 -3.31 -20.02 4.18
C LEU A 326 -2.23 -19.28 3.39
N TYR A 327 -2.51 -19.08 2.11
CA TYR A 327 -1.65 -18.33 1.21
C TYR A 327 -2.38 -17.09 0.69
N VAL A 328 -1.61 -16.04 0.46
CA VAL A 328 -2.03 -14.91 -0.34
C VAL A 328 -1.08 -14.77 -1.53
N ALA A 329 -1.63 -14.76 -2.73
CA ALA A 329 -0.91 -14.62 -3.99
C ALA A 329 -1.29 -13.33 -4.69
N TYR A 330 -0.30 -12.68 -5.33
CA TYR A 330 -0.49 -11.50 -6.12
C TYR A 330 -0.20 -11.75 -7.58
N ALA A 331 -1.06 -11.20 -8.42
CA ALA A 331 -0.84 -11.10 -9.84
C ALA A 331 -1.11 -9.67 -10.32
N VAL A 332 -0.43 -9.25 -11.35
CA VAL A 332 -0.60 -7.92 -11.95
C VAL A 332 -1.02 -8.08 -13.40
N PRO A 333 -2.14 -7.47 -13.80
CA PRO A 333 -2.64 -7.54 -15.18
C PRO A 333 -1.70 -6.82 -16.15
N ILE A 334 -1.81 -7.12 -17.43
CA ILE A 334 -1.10 -6.43 -18.49
C ILE A 334 -2.13 -5.87 -19.48
N PRO A 335 -2.29 -4.52 -19.52
CA PRO A 335 -1.60 -3.50 -18.71
C PRO A 335 -2.10 -3.45 -17.26
N ALA A 336 -1.26 -2.94 -16.33
CA ALA A 336 -1.68 -2.62 -14.96
C ALA A 336 -2.31 -1.23 -14.88
N LEU A 337 -1.92 -0.33 -15.80
CA LEU A 337 -2.44 1.03 -15.92
C LEU A 337 -3.40 1.10 -17.12
N GLY A 338 -4.70 1.15 -16.85
CA GLY A 338 -5.71 1.24 -17.90
C GLY A 338 -6.61 0.01 -18.00
N ASP A 339 -7.19 -0.19 -19.19
CA ASP A 339 -8.23 -1.20 -19.39
C ASP A 339 -7.66 -2.60 -19.65
N PHE A 340 -8.29 -3.59 -19.02
CA PHE A 340 -8.00 -5.00 -19.23
C PHE A 340 -9.27 -5.85 -18.96
N ASN A 341 -9.26 -7.09 -19.45
CA ASN A 341 -10.31 -8.06 -19.16
C ASN A 341 -9.98 -8.78 -17.84
N SER A 342 -10.73 -8.48 -16.78
CA SER A 342 -10.49 -9.01 -15.43
C SER A 342 -10.51 -10.53 -15.37
N ASP A 343 -11.48 -11.18 -16.04
CA ASP A 343 -11.62 -12.64 -15.99
C ASP A 343 -10.47 -13.34 -16.70
N ALA A 344 -10.04 -12.81 -17.86
CA ALA A 344 -8.89 -13.33 -18.59
C ALA A 344 -7.59 -13.21 -17.78
N GLU A 345 -7.38 -12.07 -17.10
CA GLU A 345 -6.19 -11.83 -16.30
C GLU A 345 -6.16 -12.70 -15.02
N VAL A 346 -7.32 -12.92 -14.38
CA VAL A 346 -7.48 -13.87 -13.28
C VAL A 346 -7.17 -15.29 -13.74
N GLU A 347 -7.70 -15.73 -14.88
CA GLU A 347 -7.43 -17.09 -15.39
C GLU A 347 -5.94 -17.31 -15.69
N LEU A 348 -5.26 -16.31 -16.26
CA LEU A 348 -3.79 -16.38 -16.47
C LEU A 348 -3.03 -16.52 -15.14
N ALA A 349 -3.46 -15.84 -14.09
CA ALA A 349 -2.86 -15.99 -12.76
C ALA A 349 -3.12 -17.38 -12.16
N LEU A 350 -4.32 -17.93 -12.35
CA LEU A 350 -4.66 -19.28 -11.92
C LEU A 350 -3.92 -20.35 -12.72
N MET A 351 -3.68 -20.13 -14.01
CA MET A 351 -2.82 -21.01 -14.83
C MET A 351 -1.40 -21.04 -14.28
N ASP A 352 -0.83 -19.89 -13.93
CA ASP A 352 0.50 -19.81 -13.31
C ASP A 352 0.53 -20.61 -11.98
N LEU A 353 -0.48 -20.49 -11.13
CA LEU A 353 -0.56 -21.27 -9.87
C LEU A 353 -0.61 -22.77 -10.12
N ARG A 354 -1.40 -23.24 -11.10
CA ARG A 354 -1.47 -24.66 -11.49
C ARG A 354 -0.14 -25.20 -12.03
N GLU A 355 0.60 -24.39 -12.79
CA GLU A 355 1.89 -24.76 -13.33
C GLU A 355 3.02 -24.75 -12.29
N GLN A 356 2.97 -23.81 -11.33
CA GLN A 356 3.99 -23.71 -10.30
C GLN A 356 3.80 -24.78 -9.19
N PHE A 357 2.56 -25.20 -8.91
CA PHE A 357 2.22 -26.06 -7.79
C PHE A 357 1.39 -27.26 -8.23
N PRO A 358 1.99 -28.46 -8.38
CA PRO A 358 1.26 -29.65 -8.84
C PRO A 358 0.06 -30.03 -7.97
N ASN A 359 0.11 -29.74 -6.65
CA ASN A 359 -0.97 -30.02 -5.71
C ASN A 359 -2.01 -28.89 -5.61
N PHE A 360 -1.90 -27.83 -6.42
CA PHE A 360 -2.86 -26.71 -6.42
C PHE A 360 -4.30 -27.15 -6.77
N ALA A 361 -4.46 -28.21 -7.56
CA ALA A 361 -5.78 -28.75 -7.89
C ALA A 361 -6.60 -29.19 -6.66
N GLN A 362 -5.94 -29.45 -5.51
CA GLN A 362 -6.56 -29.82 -4.24
C GLN A 362 -6.76 -28.62 -3.31
N ALA A 363 -6.27 -27.47 -3.69
CA ALA A 363 -6.41 -26.23 -2.92
C ALA A 363 -7.79 -25.59 -3.14
N LYS A 364 -8.27 -24.88 -2.13
CA LYS A 364 -9.49 -24.07 -2.18
C LYS A 364 -9.15 -22.61 -2.39
N ILE A 365 -9.71 -21.99 -3.41
CA ILE A 365 -9.67 -20.53 -3.56
C ILE A 365 -10.74 -19.95 -2.63
N LEU A 366 -10.30 -19.19 -1.63
CA LEU A 366 -11.19 -18.54 -0.66
C LEU A 366 -11.77 -17.24 -1.23
N SER A 367 -10.94 -16.46 -1.89
CA SER A 367 -11.37 -15.24 -2.56
C SER A 367 -10.41 -14.84 -3.68
N THR A 368 -10.96 -14.18 -4.70
CA THR A 368 -10.22 -13.49 -5.75
C THR A 368 -10.74 -12.06 -5.84
N ARG A 369 -9.84 -11.08 -5.73
CA ARG A 369 -10.17 -9.65 -5.83
C ARG A 369 -9.36 -9.00 -6.92
N VAL A 370 -10.05 -8.37 -7.86
CA VAL A 370 -9.43 -7.52 -8.86
C VAL A 370 -9.56 -6.09 -8.37
N MET A 371 -8.44 -5.50 -7.95
CA MET A 371 -8.37 -4.11 -7.50
C MET A 371 -7.98 -3.27 -8.70
N ARG A 372 -8.90 -2.43 -9.18
CA ARG A 372 -8.73 -1.63 -10.40
C ARG A 372 -9.47 -0.30 -10.28
N ASP A 373 -9.37 0.51 -11.33
CA ASP A 373 -9.97 1.81 -11.47
C ASP A 373 -9.42 2.82 -10.44
N ASP A 374 -9.95 4.00 -10.37
CA ASP A 374 -9.39 5.09 -9.58
C ASP A 374 -9.17 4.72 -8.12
N TRP A 375 -10.16 4.05 -7.55
CA TRP A 375 -10.13 3.58 -6.19
C TRP A 375 -11.28 2.58 -5.99
N PRO A 376 -11.07 1.33 -5.71
CA PRO A 376 -9.94 0.78 -4.93
C PRO A 376 -8.80 0.15 -5.76
N ALA A 377 -8.19 0.84 -6.70
CA ALA A 377 -6.94 0.38 -7.28
C ALA A 377 -5.93 0.01 -6.19
N GLN A 378 -5.02 -0.92 -6.47
CA GLN A 378 -4.04 -1.37 -5.49
C GLN A 378 -3.12 -0.24 -5.05
N ARG A 379 -2.60 0.55 -6.00
CA ARG A 379 -1.68 1.67 -5.75
C ARG A 379 -1.86 2.77 -6.79
N SER A 380 -1.33 3.94 -6.49
CA SER A 380 -0.94 4.90 -7.51
C SER A 380 0.45 4.56 -8.02
N CYS A 381 0.65 4.57 -9.33
CA CYS A 381 1.95 4.27 -9.94
C CYS A 381 3.01 5.24 -9.41
N ALA A 382 4.12 4.71 -8.90
CA ALA A 382 5.21 5.52 -8.38
C ALA A 382 5.83 6.37 -9.52
N GLY A 383 6.13 7.63 -9.21
CA GLY A 383 6.61 8.59 -10.19
C GLY A 383 5.51 9.48 -10.80
N TYR A 384 4.25 9.19 -10.48
CA TYR A 384 3.06 9.99 -10.82
C TYR A 384 2.36 10.50 -9.57
N ASP A 385 3.15 10.80 -8.54
CA ASP A 385 2.66 11.19 -7.23
C ASP A 385 2.18 12.64 -7.23
N LEU A 386 1.04 12.90 -6.58
CA LEU A 386 0.42 14.21 -6.52
C LEU A 386 0.83 14.99 -5.26
N PRO A 387 0.63 16.31 -5.21
CA PRO A 387 0.92 17.10 -4.02
C PRO A 387 0.00 16.71 -2.84
N ARG A 388 0.51 16.85 -1.63
CA ARG A 388 -0.24 16.68 -0.38
C ARG A 388 -1.11 17.90 -0.08
N GLU A 389 -0.64 19.06 -0.49
CA GLU A 389 -1.35 20.33 -0.41
C GLU A 389 -2.38 20.44 -1.52
N THR A 390 -3.61 20.82 -1.17
CA THR A 390 -4.71 20.94 -2.13
C THR A 390 -4.91 22.36 -2.65
N GLY A 391 -4.22 23.33 -2.06
CA GLY A 391 -4.45 24.75 -2.30
C GLY A 391 -5.62 25.35 -1.51
N ILE A 392 -6.32 24.55 -0.70
CA ILE A 392 -7.33 24.99 0.26
C ILE A 392 -6.70 24.96 1.66
N ASP A 393 -6.76 26.08 2.39
CA ASP A 393 -6.23 26.16 3.75
C ASP A 393 -7.00 25.21 4.68
N GLY A 394 -6.26 24.42 5.44
CA GLY A 394 -6.83 23.38 6.32
C GLY A 394 -7.18 22.07 5.62
N LEU A 395 -7.02 21.93 4.29
CA LEU A 395 -7.30 20.66 3.57
C LEU A 395 -6.01 20.02 3.03
N TRP A 396 -5.72 18.82 3.50
CA TRP A 396 -4.54 18.05 3.13
C TRP A 396 -4.90 16.67 2.60
N CYS A 397 -4.05 16.12 1.72
CA CYS A 397 -4.12 14.72 1.30
C CYS A 397 -2.99 13.91 1.93
N VAL A 398 -3.28 12.65 2.29
CA VAL A 398 -2.29 11.65 2.73
C VAL A 398 -2.53 10.32 2.03
N GLY A 399 -1.57 9.41 2.09
CA GLY A 399 -1.67 8.08 1.55
C GLY A 399 -0.94 7.90 0.23
N ASP A 400 -1.22 6.78 -0.45
CA ASP A 400 -0.43 6.28 -1.55
C ASP A 400 -0.38 7.20 -2.79
N ALA A 401 -1.43 7.96 -3.07
CA ALA A 401 -1.47 8.85 -4.25
C ALA A 401 -0.62 10.12 -4.11
N VAL A 402 -0.17 10.45 -2.90
CA VAL A 402 0.60 11.66 -2.57
C VAL A 402 1.92 11.34 -1.89
N LYS A 403 2.42 10.10 -2.09
CA LYS A 403 3.67 9.61 -1.50
C LYS A 403 4.90 10.34 -2.04
N GLN A 404 6.00 10.18 -1.33
CA GLN A 404 7.31 10.62 -1.81
C GLN A 404 7.71 9.77 -3.02
N TYR A 405 8.38 10.42 -3.97
CA TYR A 405 8.85 9.77 -5.19
C TYR A 405 9.64 8.49 -4.90
N GLY A 406 9.30 7.39 -5.59
CA GLY A 406 9.96 6.10 -5.45
C GLY A 406 9.65 5.34 -4.16
N ASN A 407 8.76 5.85 -3.30
CA ASN A 407 8.31 5.12 -2.11
C ASN A 407 7.05 4.29 -2.40
N GLY A 408 6.62 3.44 -1.47
CA GLY A 408 5.44 2.58 -1.64
C GLY A 408 4.98 1.92 -0.34
N GLY A 409 3.80 1.30 -0.39
CA GLY A 409 3.26 0.52 0.69
C GLY A 409 2.80 1.32 1.91
N THR A 410 2.71 0.63 3.04
CA THR A 410 2.29 1.22 4.32
C THR A 410 3.31 2.24 4.85
N GLN A 411 4.59 2.05 4.56
CA GLN A 411 5.65 3.01 4.89
C GLN A 411 5.41 4.37 4.23
N ALA A 412 5.13 4.37 2.92
CA ALA A 412 4.83 5.61 2.19
C ALA A 412 3.59 6.32 2.74
N CYS A 413 2.55 5.55 3.10
CA CYS A 413 1.35 6.11 3.71
C CYS A 413 1.64 6.76 5.07
N ALA A 414 2.41 6.10 5.93
CA ALA A 414 2.82 6.64 7.23
C ALA A 414 3.73 7.87 7.07
N GLU A 415 4.60 7.89 6.07
CA GLU A 415 5.47 9.03 5.77
C GLU A 415 4.67 10.24 5.35
N THR A 416 3.67 10.10 4.45
CA THR A 416 2.79 11.22 4.09
C THR A 416 2.03 11.75 5.30
N ALA A 417 1.54 10.86 6.16
CA ALA A 417 0.88 11.24 7.40
C ALA A 417 1.80 12.04 8.33
N LYS A 418 3.05 11.56 8.52
CA LYS A 418 4.05 12.27 9.34
C LYS A 418 4.33 13.67 8.78
N ILE A 419 4.64 13.78 7.49
CA ILE A 419 4.96 15.07 6.85
C ILE A 419 3.82 16.06 7.04
N VAL A 420 2.58 15.63 6.79
CA VAL A 420 1.39 16.49 6.91
C VAL A 420 1.13 16.87 8.37
N THR A 421 1.16 15.91 9.29
CA THR A 421 0.90 16.20 10.71
C THR A 421 2.00 17.06 11.33
N ASP A 422 3.27 16.86 10.99
CA ASP A 422 4.37 17.70 11.46
C ASP A 422 4.21 19.16 10.95
N ALA A 423 3.80 19.35 9.69
CA ALA A 423 3.53 20.67 9.13
C ALA A 423 2.33 21.38 9.80
N ILE A 424 1.28 20.63 10.13
CA ILE A 424 0.10 21.14 10.84
C ILE A 424 0.47 21.56 12.27
N LEU A 425 1.13 20.67 13.01
CA LEU A 425 1.49 20.89 14.41
C LEU A 425 2.51 22.02 14.59
N ALA A 426 3.39 22.22 13.62
CA ALA A 426 4.33 23.36 13.62
C ALA A 426 3.64 24.73 13.50
N ARG A 427 2.42 24.78 12.93
CA ARG A 427 1.64 26.03 12.74
C ARG A 427 0.65 26.28 13.89
N ARG A 428 0.36 25.27 14.74
CA ARG A 428 -0.56 25.40 15.87
C ARG A 428 0.21 25.65 17.17
N PRO A 429 -0.24 26.58 18.04
CA PRO A 429 0.36 26.73 19.35
C PRO A 429 0.24 25.41 20.13
N ARG A 430 1.32 25.00 20.82
CA ARG A 430 1.31 23.80 21.66
C ARG A 430 0.27 23.97 22.76
N VAL A 431 -0.78 23.15 22.72
CA VAL A 431 -1.67 22.98 23.87
C VAL A 431 -0.89 22.11 24.88
N PRO A 432 -0.70 22.56 26.14
CA PRO A 432 -0.09 21.71 27.15
C PRO A 432 -0.95 20.46 27.33
N LEU A 433 -0.34 19.28 27.27
CA LEU A 433 -1.02 18.04 27.66
C LEU A 433 -1.45 18.21 29.11
N ALA A 434 -2.76 18.11 29.37
CA ALA A 434 -3.26 18.00 30.73
C ALA A 434 -2.66 16.73 31.35
N GLY A 435 -1.82 16.88 32.40
CA GLY A 435 -1.13 15.83 33.12
C GLY A 435 -2.08 14.86 33.84
#